data_72cadac788bfd2dbf6dc8a27123fc7a9
#
_entry.id   72cadac788bfd2dbf6dc8a27123fc7a9
#
_cell.length_a   1.000
_cell.length_b   1.000
_cell.length_c   1.000
_cell.angle_alpha   90.00
_cell.angle_beta   90.00
_cell.angle_gamma   90.00
#
_symmetry.space_group_name_H-M   'P 1'
#
loop_
_entity.id
_entity.type
_entity.pdbx_description
1 polymer ?
#
loop_
_entity_poly.entity_id
_entity_poly.type
_entity_poly.pdbx_seq_one_letter_code
_entity_poly.pdbx_strand_id
1 'polypeptide(L)'
;MEIPAVASLQAQAEPLASLSISHLSSSTRLKLADDELSVNAYPTDCGGILYVGMPCHRIPTEADLAAIFEVAQLAGVVWLNFDSEAAVIDGLPIFEMPDPAS
;
A
#
# COMPACT_ATOMS: atom_id res chain seq x y z
N MET A 1 -1.50 7.94 34.40
CA MET A 1 -0.97 6.57 34.59
C MET A 1 -0.73 5.94 33.22
N GLU A 2 0.44 5.43 33.06
CA GLU A 2 0.81 4.80 31.80
C GLU A 2 0.34 3.35 31.77
N ILE A 3 -0.29 2.95 30.67
CA ILE A 3 -0.71 1.57 30.48
C ILE A 3 0.46 0.82 29.83
N PRO A 4 1.02 -0.23 30.46
CA PRO A 4 2.19 -0.93 29.90
C PRO A 4 1.96 -1.46 28.48
N ALA A 5 0.74 -1.90 28.17
CA ALA A 5 0.43 -2.39 26.83
C ALA A 5 0.56 -1.29 25.77
N VAL A 6 0.24 -0.05 26.11
CA VAL A 6 0.36 1.08 25.18
C VAL A 6 1.83 1.27 24.79
N ALA A 7 2.72 1.32 25.78
CA ALA A 7 4.15 1.49 25.51
C ALA A 7 4.72 0.33 24.68
N SER A 8 4.32 -0.91 25.01
CA SER A 8 4.78 -2.09 24.29
C SER A 8 4.32 -2.07 22.84
N LEU A 9 3.07 -1.68 22.57
CA LEU A 9 2.55 -1.60 21.21
C LEU A 9 3.20 -0.48 20.42
N GLN A 10 3.45 0.66 21.06
CA GLN A 10 4.15 1.77 20.41
C GLN A 10 5.57 1.39 20.01
N ALA A 11 6.25 0.61 20.84
CA ALA A 11 7.61 0.16 20.54
C ALA A 11 7.64 -0.80 19.34
N GLN A 12 6.55 -1.50 19.08
CA GLN A 12 6.44 -2.44 17.95
C GLN A 12 5.79 -1.81 16.74
N ALA A 13 5.28 -0.60 16.83
CA ALA A 13 4.58 0.05 15.74
C ALA A 13 5.54 0.32 14.57
N GLU A 14 5.07 0.05 13.38
CA GLU A 14 5.82 0.29 12.15
C GLU A 14 5.12 1.35 11.34
N PRO A 15 5.89 2.22 10.61
CA PRO A 15 5.27 3.27 9.81
C PRO A 15 4.34 2.72 8.73
N LEU A 16 3.11 3.21 8.71
CA LEU A 16 2.12 2.86 7.72
C LEU A 16 1.62 4.14 7.07
N ALA A 17 1.53 4.15 5.75
CA ALA A 17 0.96 5.25 5.00
C ALA A 17 -0.30 4.78 4.28
N SER A 18 -1.34 5.61 4.31
CA SER A 18 -2.57 5.35 3.57
C SER A 18 -2.61 6.23 2.33
N LEU A 19 -2.97 5.65 1.20
CA LEU A 19 -3.03 6.38 -0.06
C LEU A 19 -4.13 5.80 -0.93
N SER A 20 -4.55 6.60 -1.93
CA SER A 20 -5.64 6.22 -2.80
C SER A 20 -5.29 5.00 -3.64
N ILE A 21 -6.26 4.11 -3.81
CA ILE A 21 -6.12 2.95 -4.72
C ILE A 21 -5.97 3.41 -6.17
N SER A 22 -6.27 4.68 -6.49
CA SER A 22 -6.10 5.22 -7.84
C SER A 22 -4.63 5.29 -8.26
N HIS A 23 -3.69 5.10 -7.35
CA HIS A 23 -2.28 4.98 -7.68
C HIS A 23 -1.92 3.62 -8.28
N LEU A 24 -2.85 2.67 -8.30
CA LEU A 24 -2.66 1.36 -8.91
C LEU A 24 -3.43 1.26 -10.22
N SER A 25 -2.81 0.64 -11.23
CA SER A 25 -3.50 0.35 -12.48
C SER A 25 -4.62 -0.67 -12.26
N SER A 26 -5.54 -0.78 -13.22
CA SER A 26 -6.65 -1.71 -13.07
C SER A 26 -6.17 -3.16 -12.95
N SER A 27 -5.12 -3.55 -13.68
CA SER A 27 -4.59 -4.91 -13.57
C SER A 27 -3.98 -5.18 -12.19
N THR A 28 -3.28 -4.21 -11.60
CA THR A 28 -2.71 -4.34 -10.26
C THR A 28 -3.82 -4.40 -9.21
N ARG A 29 -4.89 -3.62 -9.38
CA ARG A 29 -6.04 -3.68 -8.47
C ARG A 29 -6.71 -5.05 -8.49
N LEU A 30 -6.85 -5.65 -9.68
CA LEU A 30 -7.42 -6.99 -9.79
C LEU A 30 -6.55 -8.02 -9.09
N LYS A 31 -5.23 -7.93 -9.26
CA LYS A 31 -4.30 -8.84 -8.58
C LYS A 31 -4.36 -8.67 -7.07
N LEU A 32 -4.52 -7.43 -6.58
CA LEU A 32 -4.67 -7.19 -5.16
C LEU A 32 -5.94 -7.84 -4.63
N ALA A 33 -7.06 -7.65 -5.33
CA ALA A 33 -8.34 -8.23 -4.92
C ALA A 33 -8.30 -9.76 -4.93
N ASP A 34 -7.57 -10.35 -5.86
CA ASP A 34 -7.46 -11.81 -6.01
C ASP A 34 -6.29 -12.41 -5.22
N ASP A 35 -5.58 -11.60 -4.44
CA ASP A 35 -4.40 -12.00 -3.68
C ASP A 35 -3.32 -12.62 -4.58
N GLU A 36 -3.09 -12.01 -5.75
CA GLU A 36 -2.15 -12.50 -6.75
C GLU A 36 -0.95 -11.57 -6.97
N LEU A 37 -0.77 -10.59 -6.08
CA LEU A 37 0.38 -9.68 -6.19
C LEU A 37 1.68 -10.42 -5.92
N SER A 38 2.76 -9.91 -6.51
CA SER A 38 4.10 -10.47 -6.35
C SER A 38 4.71 -10.23 -4.97
N VAL A 39 4.06 -9.42 -4.14
CA VAL A 39 4.50 -9.07 -2.80
C VAL A 39 3.45 -9.48 -1.77
N ASN A 40 3.83 -9.44 -0.50
CA ASN A 40 2.89 -9.73 0.58
C ASN A 40 1.80 -8.67 0.63
N ALA A 41 0.57 -9.08 0.45
CA ALA A 41 -0.57 -8.20 0.42
C ALA A 41 -1.76 -8.86 1.12
N TYR A 42 -2.59 -8.02 1.72
CA TYR A 42 -3.77 -8.47 2.45
C TYR A 42 -4.97 -7.69 1.91
N PRO A 43 -5.77 -8.28 1.01
CA PRO A 43 -6.92 -7.60 0.43
C PRO A 43 -7.92 -7.17 1.49
N THR A 44 -8.53 -5.99 1.30
CA THR A 44 -9.61 -5.49 2.15
C THR A 44 -10.77 -5.07 1.26
N ASP A 45 -11.91 -4.76 1.88
CA ASP A 45 -13.09 -4.32 1.15
C ASP A 45 -12.85 -3.02 0.38
N CYS A 46 -11.94 -2.18 0.84
CA CYS A 46 -11.66 -0.87 0.25
C CYS A 46 -10.38 -0.83 -0.58
N GLY A 47 -9.62 -1.91 -0.61
CA GLY A 47 -8.35 -1.96 -1.34
C GLY A 47 -7.45 -3.05 -0.79
N GLY A 48 -6.46 -2.69 0.01
CA GLY A 48 -5.58 -3.68 0.61
C GLY A 48 -4.39 -3.08 1.31
N ILE A 49 -3.77 -3.89 2.16
CA ILE A 49 -2.58 -3.50 2.91
C ILE A 49 -1.41 -4.31 2.36
N LEU A 50 -0.33 -3.61 2.00
CA LEU A 50 0.85 -4.22 1.40
C LEU A 50 2.06 -4.02 2.29
N TYR A 51 2.87 -5.05 2.43
CA TYR A 51 4.10 -5.00 3.20
C TYR A 51 5.27 -4.60 2.30
N VAL A 52 5.88 -3.47 2.61
CA VAL A 52 7.06 -2.98 1.89
C VAL A 52 8.33 -3.62 2.45
N GLY A 53 8.40 -3.71 3.76
CA GLY A 53 9.54 -4.32 4.43
C GLY A 53 10.67 -3.36 4.72
N MET A 54 11.58 -3.82 5.57
CA MET A 54 12.79 -3.08 5.94
C MET A 54 13.88 -4.08 6.30
N PRO A 55 15.07 -4.01 5.70
CA PRO A 55 15.38 -3.24 4.50
C PRO A 55 14.66 -3.80 3.28
N CYS A 56 14.79 -3.14 2.15
CA CYS A 56 14.14 -3.55 0.92
C CYS A 56 14.48 -4.99 0.54
N HIS A 57 13.47 -5.85 0.54
CA HIS A 57 13.69 -7.26 0.25
C HIS A 57 13.07 -7.72 -1.05
N ARG A 58 12.05 -7.05 -1.52
CA ARG A 58 11.33 -7.52 -2.68
C ARG A 58 10.88 -6.34 -3.52
N ILE A 59 11.21 -6.42 -4.81
CA ILE A 59 10.76 -5.43 -5.78
C ILE A 59 9.56 -6.04 -6.48
N PRO A 60 8.38 -5.37 -6.43
CA PRO A 60 7.22 -5.89 -7.13
C PRO A 60 7.45 -6.01 -8.63
N THR A 61 6.88 -7.03 -9.25
CA THR A 61 6.94 -7.18 -10.71
C THR A 61 5.97 -6.23 -11.41
N GLU A 62 4.95 -5.77 -10.72
CA GLU A 62 4.03 -4.77 -11.22
C GLU A 62 4.74 -3.41 -11.26
N ALA A 63 4.88 -2.83 -12.46
CA ALA A 63 5.69 -1.62 -12.66
C ALA A 63 5.18 -0.43 -11.84
N ASP A 64 3.86 -0.23 -11.77
CA ASP A 64 3.25 0.83 -10.99
C ASP A 64 3.53 0.65 -9.49
N LEU A 65 3.43 -0.58 -9.02
CA LEU A 65 3.67 -0.90 -7.60
C LEU A 65 5.15 -0.76 -7.26
N ALA A 66 6.04 -1.15 -8.17
CA ALA A 66 7.48 -1.00 -7.96
C ALA A 66 7.89 0.45 -7.75
N ALA A 67 7.32 1.36 -8.54
CA ALA A 67 7.58 2.79 -8.39
C ALA A 67 7.10 3.31 -7.03
N ILE A 68 5.93 2.87 -6.59
CA ILE A 68 5.38 3.26 -5.29
C ILE A 68 6.24 2.72 -4.15
N PHE A 69 6.68 1.47 -4.25
CA PHE A 69 7.55 0.86 -3.24
C PHE A 69 8.87 1.61 -3.10
N GLU A 70 9.45 2.07 -4.22
CA GLU A 70 10.67 2.85 -4.17
C GLU A 70 10.49 4.15 -3.37
N VAL A 71 9.40 4.87 -3.62
CA VAL A 71 9.07 6.08 -2.89
C VAL A 71 8.83 5.78 -1.41
N ALA A 72 8.09 4.71 -1.12
CA ALA A 72 7.79 4.30 0.25
C ALA A 72 9.07 3.98 1.03
N GLN A 73 10.00 3.28 0.40
CA GLN A 73 11.27 2.94 1.03
C GLN A 73 12.11 4.19 1.32
N LEU A 74 12.13 5.15 0.40
CA LEU A 74 12.80 6.41 0.61
C LEU A 74 12.19 7.21 1.76
N ALA A 75 10.88 7.07 1.95
CA ALA A 75 10.16 7.74 3.03
C ALA A 75 10.24 6.99 4.37
N GLY A 76 10.79 5.79 4.38
CA GLY A 76 10.85 4.96 5.59
C GLY A 76 9.54 4.29 5.94
N VAL A 77 8.63 4.16 4.98
CA VAL A 77 7.33 3.52 5.19
C VAL A 77 7.48 2.00 5.04
N VAL A 78 6.90 1.26 5.96
CA VAL A 78 6.98 -0.21 5.99
C VAL A 78 5.70 -0.85 5.46
N TRP A 79 4.56 -0.20 5.67
CA TRP A 79 3.25 -0.70 5.24
C TRP A 79 2.55 0.34 4.38
N LEU A 80 1.87 -0.11 3.34
CA LEU A 80 1.03 0.74 2.49
C LEU A 80 -0.41 0.25 2.60
N ASN A 81 -1.32 1.15 2.94
CA ASN A 81 -2.75 0.87 2.93
C ASN A 81 -3.39 1.56 1.74
N PHE A 82 -3.72 0.79 0.71
CA PHE A 82 -4.44 1.32 -0.46
C PHE A 82 -5.93 1.28 -0.16
N ASP A 83 -6.55 2.44 -0.20
CA ASP A 83 -7.95 2.60 0.18
C ASP A 83 -8.65 3.47 -0.84
N SER A 84 -9.86 3.07 -1.23
CA SER A 84 -10.65 3.83 -2.21
C SER A 84 -11.02 5.22 -1.72
N GLU A 85 -11.02 5.43 -0.41
CA GLU A 85 -11.38 6.73 0.19
C GLU A 85 -10.17 7.51 0.70
N ALA A 86 -8.98 6.96 0.60
CA ALA A 86 -7.79 7.68 1.04
C ALA A 86 -7.40 8.76 0.03
N ALA A 87 -6.65 9.74 0.50
CA ALA A 87 -6.22 10.85 -0.34
C ALA A 87 -5.18 10.42 -1.36
N VAL A 88 -5.16 11.10 -2.49
CA VAL A 88 -4.13 10.96 -3.51
C VAL A 88 -2.84 11.59 -2.99
N ILE A 89 -1.72 10.92 -3.22
CA ILE A 89 -0.40 11.43 -2.84
C ILE A 89 0.19 12.20 -4.01
N ASP A 90 0.54 13.45 -3.75
CA ASP A 90 1.15 14.32 -4.74
C ASP A 90 2.50 13.74 -5.20
N GLY A 91 2.71 13.71 -6.50
CA GLY A 91 3.95 13.17 -7.06
C GLY A 91 3.88 11.70 -7.48
N LEU A 92 2.82 10.99 -7.12
CA LEU A 92 2.62 9.61 -7.58
C LEU A 92 1.65 9.60 -8.77
N PRO A 93 1.86 8.70 -9.73
CA PRO A 93 0.94 8.59 -10.87
C PRO A 93 -0.45 8.15 -10.43
N ILE A 94 -1.45 8.55 -11.20
CA ILE A 94 -2.85 8.19 -10.96
C ILE A 94 -3.35 7.43 -12.19
N PHE A 95 -4.02 6.32 -11.94
CA PHE A 95 -4.61 5.49 -12.98
C PHE A 95 -6.13 5.53 -12.84
N GLU A 96 -6.80 6.01 -13.87
CA GLU A 96 -8.26 6.03 -13.87
C GLU A 96 -8.79 4.62 -14.15
N MET A 97 -9.75 4.22 -13.34
CA MET A 97 -10.46 2.98 -13.62
C MET A 97 -11.39 3.19 -14.81
N PRO A 98 -11.44 2.24 -15.74
CA PRO A 98 -12.48 2.30 -16.76
C PRO A 98 -13.85 2.36 -16.09
N ASP A 99 -14.71 3.25 -16.59
CA ASP A 99 -16.08 3.31 -16.10
C ASP A 99 -16.77 1.99 -16.45
N PRO A 100 -17.30 1.27 -15.44
CA PRO A 100 -17.97 0.00 -15.73
C PRO A 100 -19.21 0.15 -16.58
N ALA A 101 -19.74 1.36 -16.70
CA ALA A 101 -20.87 1.63 -17.57
C ALA A 101 -20.44 1.97 -19.00
N SER A 102 -19.17 2.11 -19.26
CA SER A 102 -18.65 2.46 -20.58
C SER A 102 -18.12 1.25 -21.32
#